data_2be2cf29eb0b2aea4c26d7c671e0bfa8
#
_entry.id   2be2cf29eb0b2aea4c26d7c671e0bfa8
#
_cell.length_a   1.000
_cell.length_b   1.000
_cell.length_c   1.000
_cell.angle_alpha   90.00
_cell.angle_beta   90.00
_cell.angle_gamma   90.00
#
_symmetry.space_group_name_H-M   'P 1'
#
loop_
_entity.id
_entity.type
_entity.pdbx_description
1 polymer ?
#
loop_
_entity_poly.entity_id
_entity_poly.type
_entity_poly.pdbx_seq_one_letter_code
_entity_poly.pdbx_strand_id
1 'polypeptide(L)'
;MFALLALAGFSRLSRQSLMKDMTGHRMMVLAGAGLLLALHWVTFFHSVKVGGIAVATLGFASFPAFITLFEAIIFRERVTAVEWTLLGLVSAGLILVVPAYDFGNSGTIGLAWGLLSGFSFAMLALVNRRAASGINAIQVAFWQNLFVAAMALPFALASLGDMQPLDWMWLALLGVFCTGLSHYLFVFSLNVLTARSAGLVISLEPVYAIAFAWALFAQAPTARMLLGAALIVGAIIMSGLRKSSPAPQSV
;
A
#
# COMPACT_ATOMS: atom_id res chain seq x y z
N MET A 1 10.74 0.56 13.83
CA MET A 1 11.39 -0.32 14.83
C MET A 1 10.55 -1.56 15.12
N PHE A 2 9.30 -1.48 15.59
CA PHE A 2 8.47 -2.66 15.93
C PHE A 2 8.25 -3.62 14.74
N ALA A 3 8.04 -3.12 13.54
CA ALA A 3 7.96 -3.95 12.33
C ALA A 3 9.23 -4.79 12.11
N LEU A 4 10.41 -4.20 12.32
CA LEU A 4 11.68 -4.90 12.16
C LEU A 4 11.86 -6.01 13.20
N LEU A 5 11.48 -5.75 14.46
CA LEU A 5 11.53 -6.77 15.51
C LEU A 5 10.59 -7.92 15.21
N ALA A 6 9.36 -7.62 14.77
CA ALA A 6 8.39 -8.63 14.37
C ALA A 6 8.87 -9.48 13.18
N LEU A 7 9.38 -8.85 12.12
CA LEU A 7 9.88 -9.54 10.93
C LEU A 7 11.15 -10.35 11.25
N ALA A 8 12.06 -9.84 12.07
CA ALA A 8 13.23 -10.58 12.52
C ALA A 8 12.84 -11.80 13.37
N GLY A 9 11.88 -11.63 14.29
CA GLY A 9 11.32 -12.73 15.08
C GLY A 9 10.68 -13.79 14.18
N PHE A 10 9.85 -13.38 13.24
CA PHE A 10 9.20 -14.28 12.27
C PHE A 10 10.22 -15.01 11.38
N SER A 11 11.26 -14.32 10.92
CA SER A 11 12.38 -14.91 10.17
C SER A 11 13.06 -16.05 10.96
N ARG A 12 13.32 -15.83 12.26
CA ARG A 12 13.91 -16.85 13.13
C ARG A 12 12.97 -18.03 13.35
N LEU A 13 11.70 -17.78 13.64
CA LEU A 13 10.70 -18.83 13.87
C LEU A 13 10.47 -19.69 12.62
N SER A 14 10.43 -19.07 11.45
CA SER A 14 10.27 -19.75 10.16
C SER A 14 11.59 -20.32 9.60
N ARG A 15 12.70 -20.21 10.35
CA ARG A 15 14.04 -20.66 9.94
C ARG A 15 14.50 -20.09 8.59
N GLN A 16 14.06 -18.89 8.25
CA GLN A 16 14.42 -18.20 7.00
C GLN A 16 15.52 -17.16 7.28
N SER A 17 16.65 -17.27 6.60
CA SER A 17 17.76 -16.33 6.79
C SER A 17 17.48 -15.02 6.06
N LEU A 18 17.65 -13.89 6.74
CA LEU A 18 17.54 -12.56 6.17
C LEU A 18 18.71 -12.20 5.21
N MET A 19 19.81 -12.94 5.30
CA MET A 19 21.04 -12.69 4.52
C MET A 19 21.28 -13.72 3.41
N LYS A 20 20.48 -14.80 3.35
CA LYS A 20 20.68 -15.86 2.36
C LYS A 20 20.56 -15.30 0.93
N ASP A 21 21.53 -15.62 0.08
CA ASP A 21 21.59 -15.25 -1.34
C ASP A 21 21.51 -13.73 -1.59
N MET A 22 21.85 -12.90 -0.59
CA MET A 22 21.82 -11.44 -0.69
C MET A 22 23.07 -10.93 -1.39
N THR A 23 22.90 -10.42 -2.61
CA THR A 23 23.94 -9.80 -3.41
C THR A 23 23.89 -8.27 -3.31
N GLY A 24 24.96 -7.58 -3.68
CA GLY A 24 24.97 -6.11 -3.74
C GLY A 24 23.87 -5.56 -4.66
N HIS A 25 23.60 -6.21 -5.78
CA HIS A 25 22.52 -5.83 -6.69
C HIS A 25 21.13 -5.96 -6.02
N ARG A 26 20.86 -7.11 -5.37
CA ARG A 26 19.60 -7.31 -4.63
C ARG A 26 19.44 -6.27 -3.53
N MET A 27 20.50 -5.95 -2.82
CA MET A 27 20.48 -4.91 -1.79
C MET A 27 20.16 -3.52 -2.35
N MET A 28 20.71 -3.15 -3.52
CA MET A 28 20.37 -1.90 -4.19
C MET A 28 18.90 -1.85 -4.63
N VAL A 29 18.36 -2.95 -5.16
CA VAL A 29 16.92 -3.05 -5.50
C VAL A 29 16.06 -2.84 -4.25
N LEU A 30 16.39 -3.50 -3.14
CA LEU A 30 15.65 -3.37 -1.89
C LEU A 30 15.79 -1.98 -1.25
N ALA A 31 16.94 -1.33 -1.39
CA ALA A 31 17.14 0.04 -0.95
C ALA A 31 16.30 1.03 -1.76
N GLY A 32 16.30 0.89 -3.10
CA GLY A 32 15.43 1.69 -3.97
C GLY A 32 13.95 1.49 -3.68
N ALA A 33 13.53 0.25 -3.45
CA ALA A 33 12.17 -0.07 -3.04
C ALA A 33 11.85 0.49 -1.63
N GLY A 34 12.79 0.44 -0.70
CA GLY A 34 12.66 1.09 0.62
C GLY A 34 12.51 2.60 0.52
N LEU A 35 13.22 3.25 -0.40
CA LEU A 35 13.04 4.68 -0.69
C LEU A 35 11.63 4.98 -1.21
N LEU A 36 11.10 4.17 -2.14
CA LEU A 36 9.74 4.31 -2.64
C LEU A 36 8.70 4.12 -1.53
N LEU A 37 8.93 3.16 -0.63
CA LEU A 37 8.08 2.91 0.54
C LEU A 37 8.12 4.09 1.51
N ALA A 38 9.30 4.66 1.78
CA ALA A 38 9.44 5.85 2.62
C ALA A 38 8.74 7.06 1.99
N LEU A 39 8.92 7.27 0.69
CA LEU A 39 8.26 8.34 -0.06
C LEU A 39 6.74 8.19 0.00
N HIS A 40 6.22 6.97 -0.20
CA HIS A 40 4.80 6.68 -0.06
C HIS A 40 4.27 7.09 1.33
N TRP A 41 4.91 6.67 2.41
CA TRP A 41 4.43 6.98 3.76
C TRP A 41 4.53 8.47 4.09
N VAL A 42 5.65 9.10 3.80
CA VAL A 42 5.86 10.52 4.07
C VAL A 42 4.82 11.36 3.34
N THR A 43 4.60 11.09 2.05
CA THR A 43 3.64 11.83 1.24
C THR A 43 2.20 11.53 1.64
N PHE A 44 1.86 10.29 2.03
CA PHE A 44 0.55 9.94 2.54
C PHE A 44 0.23 10.67 3.85
N PHE A 45 1.10 10.57 4.86
CA PHE A 45 0.87 11.24 6.13
C PHE A 45 0.89 12.77 6.01
N HIS A 46 1.71 13.31 5.11
CA HIS A 46 1.67 14.73 4.81
C HIS A 46 0.34 15.14 4.15
N SER A 47 -0.15 14.33 3.21
CA SER A 47 -1.48 14.51 2.61
C SER A 47 -2.58 14.53 3.67
N VAL A 48 -2.55 13.57 4.61
CA VAL A 48 -3.49 13.52 5.75
C VAL A 48 -3.43 14.81 6.58
N LYS A 49 -2.22 15.29 6.85
CA LYS A 49 -2.02 16.49 7.68
C LYS A 49 -2.53 17.77 7.02
N VAL A 50 -2.40 17.87 5.68
CA VAL A 50 -2.74 19.09 4.93
C VAL A 50 -4.19 19.04 4.41
N GLY A 51 -4.60 17.92 3.84
CA GLY A 51 -5.90 17.77 3.16
C GLY A 51 -6.93 16.93 3.91
N GLY A 52 -6.54 16.34 5.04
CA GLY A 52 -7.39 15.41 5.79
C GLY A 52 -7.38 13.98 5.25
N ILE A 53 -7.91 13.05 6.05
CA ILE A 53 -7.87 11.59 5.75
C ILE A 53 -8.59 11.27 4.44
N ALA A 54 -9.75 11.87 4.19
CA ALA A 54 -10.57 11.60 3.01
C ALA A 54 -9.82 11.94 1.70
N VAL A 55 -9.19 13.13 1.66
CA VAL A 55 -8.43 13.59 0.49
C VAL A 55 -7.17 12.74 0.28
N ALA A 56 -6.46 12.41 1.36
CA ALA A 56 -5.28 11.57 1.30
C ALA A 56 -5.60 10.17 0.77
N THR A 57 -6.65 9.54 1.30
CA THR A 57 -7.10 8.21 0.87
C THR A 57 -7.55 8.23 -0.59
N LEU A 58 -8.28 9.27 -1.04
CA LEU A 58 -8.67 9.42 -2.44
C LEU A 58 -7.44 9.55 -3.35
N GLY A 59 -6.49 10.41 -2.97
CA GLY A 59 -5.25 10.58 -3.73
C GLY A 59 -4.45 9.28 -3.81
N PHE A 60 -4.25 8.60 -2.70
CA PHE A 60 -3.57 7.29 -2.64
C PHE A 60 -4.27 6.24 -3.49
N ALA A 61 -5.60 6.20 -3.49
CA ALA A 61 -6.40 5.25 -4.25
C ALA A 61 -6.22 5.33 -5.79
N SER A 62 -5.45 6.31 -6.28
CA SER A 62 -4.99 6.35 -7.67
C SER A 62 -3.93 5.28 -8.01
N PHE A 63 -3.32 4.61 -7.03
CA PHE A 63 -2.21 3.69 -7.27
C PHE A 63 -2.54 2.52 -8.23
N PRO A 64 -3.75 1.91 -8.27
CA PRO A 64 -4.06 0.87 -9.26
C PRO A 64 -4.07 1.43 -10.70
N ALA A 65 -4.47 2.69 -10.87
CA ALA A 65 -4.41 3.37 -12.17
C ALA A 65 -2.95 3.58 -12.60
N PHE A 66 -2.08 4.00 -11.71
CA PHE A 66 -0.65 4.10 -11.99
C PHE A 66 -0.01 2.75 -12.30
N ILE A 67 -0.34 1.68 -11.55
CA ILE A 67 0.14 0.31 -11.87
C ILE A 67 -0.25 -0.05 -13.29
N THR A 68 -1.53 0.08 -13.64
CA THR A 68 -2.06 -0.26 -14.96
C THR A 68 -1.37 0.56 -16.07
N LEU A 69 -1.21 1.85 -15.83
CA LEU A 69 -0.55 2.76 -16.78
C LEU A 69 0.92 2.39 -17.00
N PHE A 70 1.66 2.10 -15.92
CA PHE A 70 3.08 1.73 -16.00
C PHE A 70 3.27 0.37 -16.66
N GLU A 71 2.42 -0.61 -16.36
CA GLU A 71 2.46 -1.90 -17.02
C GLU A 71 2.18 -1.77 -18.52
N ALA A 72 1.24 -0.92 -18.91
CA ALA A 72 0.96 -0.65 -20.32
C ALA A 72 2.11 0.07 -21.04
N ILE A 73 2.68 1.13 -20.43
CA ILE A 73 3.66 2.00 -21.09
C ILE A 73 5.08 1.44 -20.97
N ILE A 74 5.52 1.08 -19.75
CA ILE A 74 6.90 0.70 -19.48
C ILE A 74 7.14 -0.73 -19.91
N PHE A 75 6.21 -1.62 -19.57
CA PHE A 75 6.35 -3.06 -19.85
C PHE A 75 5.61 -3.50 -21.11
N ARG A 76 4.91 -2.58 -21.79
CA ARG A 76 4.13 -2.84 -23.01
C ARG A 76 3.14 -4.00 -22.84
N GLU A 77 2.63 -4.20 -21.63
CA GLU A 77 1.62 -5.20 -21.36
C GLU A 77 0.26 -4.76 -21.90
N ARG A 78 -0.46 -5.69 -22.50
CA ARG A 78 -1.81 -5.40 -22.98
C ARG A 78 -2.76 -5.31 -21.79
N VAL A 79 -3.46 -4.19 -21.69
CA VAL A 79 -4.54 -3.99 -20.73
C VAL A 79 -5.86 -4.27 -21.44
N THR A 80 -6.62 -5.19 -20.92
CA THR A 80 -7.91 -5.56 -21.51
C THR A 80 -8.99 -4.52 -21.19
N ALA A 81 -10.02 -4.42 -22.05
CA ALA A 81 -11.16 -3.52 -21.80
C ALA A 81 -11.82 -3.79 -20.42
N VAL A 82 -11.83 -5.06 -19.99
CA VAL A 82 -12.40 -5.41 -18.67
C VAL A 82 -11.53 -4.88 -17.54
N GLU A 83 -10.20 -4.89 -17.63
CA GLU A 83 -9.33 -4.30 -16.61
C GLU A 83 -9.53 -2.79 -16.49
N TRP A 84 -9.71 -2.10 -17.64
CA TRP A 84 -10.10 -0.69 -17.64
C TRP A 84 -11.47 -0.45 -16.99
N THR A 85 -12.45 -1.34 -17.24
CA THR A 85 -13.76 -1.25 -16.61
C THR A 85 -13.68 -1.47 -15.11
N LEU A 86 -12.94 -2.48 -14.65
CA LEU A 86 -12.73 -2.73 -13.21
C LEU A 86 -12.06 -1.54 -12.52
N LEU A 87 -11.03 -0.98 -13.15
CA LEU A 87 -10.38 0.22 -12.66
C LEU A 87 -11.35 1.41 -12.57
N GLY A 88 -12.18 1.61 -13.59
CA GLY A 88 -13.22 2.64 -13.60
C GLY A 88 -14.24 2.45 -12.47
N LEU A 89 -14.70 1.21 -12.24
CA LEU A 89 -15.63 0.89 -11.15
C LEU A 89 -15.02 1.17 -9.76
N VAL A 90 -13.78 0.75 -9.54
CA VAL A 90 -13.07 1.03 -8.27
C VAL A 90 -12.90 2.53 -8.08
N SER A 91 -12.44 3.26 -9.11
CA SER A 91 -12.26 4.71 -9.04
C SER A 91 -13.58 5.44 -8.75
N ALA A 92 -14.68 5.05 -9.40
CA ALA A 92 -16.01 5.59 -9.13
C ALA A 92 -16.48 5.27 -7.70
N GLY A 93 -16.25 4.03 -7.24
CA GLY A 93 -16.54 3.61 -5.88
C GLY A 93 -15.78 4.45 -4.85
N LEU A 94 -14.48 4.68 -5.05
CA LEU A 94 -13.66 5.50 -4.17
C LEU A 94 -14.15 6.95 -4.08
N ILE A 95 -14.55 7.54 -5.23
CA ILE A 95 -15.15 8.87 -5.27
C ILE A 95 -16.45 8.93 -4.43
N LEU A 96 -17.23 7.87 -4.44
CA LEU A 96 -18.49 7.82 -3.67
C LEU A 96 -18.26 7.56 -2.18
N VAL A 97 -17.22 6.80 -1.81
CA VAL A 97 -16.92 6.48 -0.41
C VAL A 97 -16.50 7.72 0.39
N VAL A 98 -15.82 8.66 -0.22
CA VAL A 98 -15.35 9.89 0.46
C VAL A 98 -16.56 10.78 0.83
N PRO A 99 -16.78 11.07 2.12
CA PRO A 99 -18.01 11.73 2.58
C PRO A 99 -18.10 13.20 2.18
N ALA A 100 -16.99 13.90 2.10
CA ALA A 100 -16.90 15.30 1.71
C ALA A 100 -15.58 15.60 1.01
N TYR A 101 -15.66 16.49 0.02
CA TYR A 101 -14.49 17.02 -0.67
C TYR A 101 -14.34 18.50 -0.30
N ASP A 102 -13.25 18.84 0.36
CA ASP A 102 -12.84 20.22 0.53
C ASP A 102 -11.78 20.52 -0.54
N PHE A 103 -12.20 21.22 -1.59
CA PHE A 103 -11.34 21.66 -2.69
C PHE A 103 -10.77 23.06 -2.46
N GLY A 104 -10.74 23.55 -1.22
CA GLY A 104 -9.92 24.69 -0.84
C GLY A 104 -8.45 24.47 -1.14
N ASN A 105 -7.62 25.50 -1.00
CA ASN A 105 -6.17 25.37 -1.29
C ASN A 105 -5.50 24.20 -0.57
N SER A 106 -5.86 23.95 0.70
CA SER A 106 -5.34 22.84 1.48
C SER A 106 -5.76 21.47 0.94
N GLY A 107 -7.02 21.32 0.48
CA GLY A 107 -7.52 20.10 -0.13
C GLY A 107 -6.81 19.76 -1.44
N THR A 108 -6.59 20.75 -2.29
CA THR A 108 -5.86 20.55 -3.55
C THR A 108 -4.40 20.16 -3.31
N ILE A 109 -3.72 20.81 -2.37
CA ILE A 109 -2.35 20.48 -1.98
C ILE A 109 -2.30 19.06 -1.37
N GLY A 110 -3.22 18.73 -0.47
CA GLY A 110 -3.36 17.40 0.09
C GLY A 110 -3.56 16.33 -0.98
N LEU A 111 -4.44 16.57 -1.96
CA LEU A 111 -4.67 15.65 -3.07
C LEU A 111 -3.39 15.41 -3.89
N ALA A 112 -2.61 16.45 -4.18
CA ALA A 112 -1.35 16.31 -4.90
C ALA A 112 -0.36 15.41 -4.15
N TRP A 113 -0.26 15.55 -2.82
CA TRP A 113 0.55 14.67 -1.98
C TRP A 113 0.01 13.24 -1.94
N GLY A 114 -1.30 13.06 -1.89
CA GLY A 114 -1.94 11.76 -1.97
C GLY A 114 -1.71 11.05 -3.31
N LEU A 115 -1.77 11.78 -4.43
CA LEU A 115 -1.42 11.27 -5.76
C LEU A 115 0.05 10.84 -5.84
N LEU A 116 0.97 11.63 -5.28
CA LEU A 116 2.39 11.26 -5.21
C LEU A 116 2.61 10.01 -4.36
N SER A 117 1.85 9.85 -3.29
CA SER A 117 1.83 8.63 -2.48
C SER A 117 1.36 7.42 -3.29
N GLY A 118 0.27 7.54 -4.04
CA GLY A 118 -0.23 6.50 -4.94
C GLY A 118 0.75 6.14 -6.04
N PHE A 119 1.39 7.13 -6.64
CA PHE A 119 2.45 6.94 -7.63
C PHE A 119 3.64 6.15 -7.05
N SER A 120 4.17 6.57 -5.91
CA SER A 120 5.32 5.90 -5.28
C SER A 120 5.01 4.47 -4.86
N PHE A 121 3.79 4.21 -4.35
CA PHE A 121 3.34 2.85 -4.02
C PHE A 121 3.14 1.97 -5.27
N ALA A 122 2.65 2.53 -6.36
CA ALA A 122 2.55 1.81 -7.64
C ALA A 122 3.94 1.39 -8.14
N MET A 123 4.92 2.28 -8.11
CA MET A 123 6.30 1.97 -8.46
C MET A 123 6.88 0.89 -7.53
N LEU A 124 6.64 0.99 -6.23
CA LEU A 124 7.06 -0.02 -5.25
C LEU A 124 6.47 -1.40 -5.59
N ALA A 125 5.17 -1.47 -5.89
CA ALA A 125 4.50 -2.73 -6.26
C ALA A 125 5.15 -3.37 -7.49
N LEU A 126 5.47 -2.58 -8.51
CA LEU A 126 6.14 -3.06 -9.74
C LEU A 126 7.58 -3.50 -9.49
N VAL A 127 8.34 -2.75 -8.68
CA VAL A 127 9.70 -3.14 -8.28
C VAL A 127 9.65 -4.45 -7.50
N ASN A 128 8.74 -4.60 -6.55
CA ASN A 128 8.59 -5.84 -5.79
C ASN A 128 8.19 -7.00 -6.68
N ARG A 129 7.28 -6.78 -7.61
CA ARG A 129 6.81 -7.84 -8.52
C ARG A 129 7.89 -8.31 -9.49
N ARG A 130 8.73 -7.41 -10.02
CA ARG A 130 9.67 -7.69 -11.09
C ARG A 130 11.12 -7.76 -10.64
N ALA A 131 11.63 -6.71 -10.01
CA ALA A 131 13.04 -6.60 -9.67
C ALA A 131 13.40 -7.35 -8.38
N ALA A 132 12.46 -7.47 -7.44
CA ALA A 132 12.63 -8.27 -6.23
C ALA A 132 12.16 -9.73 -6.40
N SER A 133 11.76 -10.14 -7.61
CA SER A 133 11.40 -11.52 -7.92
C SER A 133 12.53 -12.49 -7.55
N GLY A 134 12.18 -13.61 -6.92
CA GLY A 134 13.15 -14.60 -6.44
C GLY A 134 13.87 -14.23 -5.13
N ILE A 135 13.52 -13.11 -4.50
CA ILE A 135 13.90 -12.80 -3.13
C ILE A 135 12.74 -13.20 -2.22
N ASN A 136 13.06 -13.80 -1.07
CA ASN A 136 12.02 -14.22 -0.13
C ASN A 136 11.24 -13.01 0.41
N ALA A 137 9.92 -13.14 0.53
CA ALA A 137 9.04 -12.03 0.95
C ALA A 137 9.41 -11.46 2.34
N ILE A 138 9.91 -12.30 3.27
CA ILE A 138 10.40 -11.82 4.57
C ILE A 138 11.66 -10.94 4.39
N GLN A 139 12.58 -11.36 3.53
CA GLN A 139 13.78 -10.57 3.22
C GLN A 139 13.39 -9.22 2.62
N VAL A 140 12.49 -9.24 1.63
CA VAL A 140 11.99 -8.01 0.99
C VAL A 140 11.37 -7.09 2.03
N ALA A 141 10.41 -7.58 2.82
CA ALA A 141 9.74 -6.79 3.83
C ALA A 141 10.69 -6.26 4.89
N PHE A 142 11.62 -7.09 5.39
CA PHE A 142 12.58 -6.69 6.41
C PHE A 142 13.51 -5.59 5.91
N TRP A 143 14.19 -5.81 4.78
CA TRP A 143 15.18 -4.88 4.27
C TRP A 143 14.57 -3.55 3.84
N GLN A 144 13.41 -3.57 3.18
CA GLN A 144 12.70 -2.33 2.83
C GLN A 144 12.31 -1.53 4.08
N ASN A 145 11.75 -2.19 5.10
CA ASN A 145 11.44 -1.53 6.37
C ASN A 145 12.69 -1.04 7.11
N LEU A 146 13.82 -1.73 6.99
CA LEU A 146 15.09 -1.28 7.57
C LEU A 146 15.57 0.02 6.92
N PHE A 147 15.52 0.10 5.59
CA PHE A 147 15.88 1.34 4.88
C PHE A 147 14.93 2.49 5.23
N VAL A 148 13.61 2.23 5.34
CA VAL A 148 12.64 3.23 5.81
C VAL A 148 13.00 3.69 7.22
N ALA A 149 13.27 2.76 8.13
CA ALA A 149 13.61 3.09 9.51
C ALA A 149 14.91 3.91 9.59
N ALA A 150 15.93 3.55 8.82
CA ALA A 150 17.19 4.29 8.76
C ALA A 150 17.00 5.72 8.26
N MET A 151 16.13 5.93 7.26
CA MET A 151 15.82 7.26 6.74
C MET A 151 14.94 8.09 7.68
N ALA A 152 13.99 7.45 8.37
CA ALA A 152 13.05 8.15 9.25
C ALA A 152 13.63 8.43 10.64
N LEU A 153 14.58 7.62 11.13
CA LEU A 153 15.13 7.71 12.48
C LEU A 153 15.67 9.08 12.84
N PRO A 154 16.48 9.77 12.02
CA PRO A 154 17.00 11.09 12.37
C PRO A 154 15.91 12.12 12.66
N PHE A 155 14.78 12.04 11.94
CA PHE A 155 13.64 12.95 12.14
C PHE A 155 12.79 12.55 13.35
N ALA A 156 12.72 11.25 13.67
CA ALA A 156 11.95 10.76 14.81
C ALA A 156 12.64 10.99 16.15
N LEU A 157 13.97 11.05 16.20
CA LEU A 157 14.74 11.17 17.44
C LEU A 157 14.31 12.39 18.27
N ALA A 158 14.01 13.52 17.63
CA ALA A 158 13.60 14.75 18.30
C ALA A 158 12.28 14.60 19.08
N SER A 159 11.39 13.69 18.65
CA SER A 159 10.06 13.52 19.26
C SER A 159 9.97 12.32 20.21
N LEU A 160 11.01 11.51 20.35
CA LEU A 160 10.95 10.30 21.18
C LEU A 160 10.82 10.61 22.67
N GLY A 161 11.35 11.75 23.12
CA GLY A 161 11.29 12.17 24.52
C GLY A 161 9.90 12.61 24.98
N ASP A 162 9.04 13.01 24.05
CA ASP A 162 7.70 13.54 24.34
C ASP A 162 6.62 12.44 24.37
N MET A 163 7.01 11.19 24.07
CA MET A 163 6.07 10.08 23.92
C MET A 163 5.58 9.53 25.25
N GLN A 164 4.27 9.38 25.37
CA GLN A 164 3.61 8.73 26.50
C GLN A 164 3.64 7.19 26.38
N PRO A 165 3.54 6.44 27.48
CA PRO A 165 3.49 4.97 27.43
C PRO A 165 2.41 4.41 26.49
N LEU A 166 1.26 5.08 26.40
CA LEU A 166 0.17 4.69 25.52
C LEU A 166 0.54 4.83 24.03
N ASP A 167 1.34 5.84 23.68
CA ASP A 167 1.80 6.05 22.29
C ASP A 167 2.68 4.89 21.85
N TRP A 168 3.54 4.36 22.73
CA TRP A 168 4.37 3.19 22.43
C TRP A 168 3.53 1.95 22.16
N MET A 169 2.42 1.77 22.88
CA MET A 169 1.50 0.66 22.59
C MET A 169 0.87 0.79 21.20
N TRP A 170 0.37 1.98 20.86
CA TRP A 170 -0.21 2.21 19.52
C TRP A 170 0.81 2.09 18.42
N LEU A 171 2.04 2.58 18.63
CA LEU A 171 3.14 2.40 17.69
C LEU A 171 3.56 0.93 17.54
N ALA A 172 3.49 0.14 18.60
CA ALA A 172 3.76 -1.28 18.52
C ALA A 172 2.69 -1.99 17.68
N LEU A 173 1.40 -1.73 17.93
CA LEU A 173 0.30 -2.27 17.13
C LEU A 173 0.42 -1.87 15.66
N LEU A 174 0.60 -0.58 15.39
CA LEU A 174 0.80 -0.06 14.03
C LEU A 174 2.02 -0.70 13.37
N GLY A 175 3.14 -0.79 14.08
CA GLY A 175 4.39 -1.33 13.55
C GLY A 175 4.32 -2.82 13.25
N VAL A 176 3.75 -3.62 14.15
CA VAL A 176 3.68 -5.08 13.99
C VAL A 176 2.63 -5.46 12.94
N PHE A 177 1.38 -4.99 13.09
CA PHE A 177 0.28 -5.43 12.25
C PHE A 177 0.13 -4.62 10.96
N CYS A 178 0.02 -3.30 11.08
CA CYS A 178 -0.26 -2.45 9.93
C CYS A 178 0.98 -2.17 9.06
N THR A 179 2.18 -2.39 9.59
CA THR A 179 3.43 -2.19 8.85
C THR A 179 4.12 -3.52 8.55
N GLY A 180 4.57 -4.25 9.57
CA GLY A 180 5.37 -5.47 9.38
C GLY A 180 4.59 -6.59 8.70
N LEU A 181 3.48 -7.00 9.31
CA LEU A 181 2.63 -8.08 8.81
C LEU A 181 1.98 -7.70 7.47
N SER A 182 1.36 -6.53 7.39
CA SER A 182 0.66 -6.07 6.20
C SER A 182 1.61 -5.97 5.00
N HIS A 183 2.79 -5.37 5.17
CA HIS A 183 3.77 -5.27 4.11
C HIS A 183 4.33 -6.64 3.70
N TYR A 184 4.61 -7.52 4.65
CA TYR A 184 5.01 -8.90 4.34
C TYR A 184 3.93 -9.63 3.51
N LEU A 185 2.66 -9.57 3.93
CA LEU A 185 1.57 -10.21 3.21
C LEU A 185 1.38 -9.62 1.81
N PHE A 186 1.51 -8.31 1.66
CA PHE A 186 1.48 -7.66 0.36
C PHE A 186 2.59 -8.19 -0.56
N VAL A 187 3.84 -8.17 -0.11
CA VAL A 187 4.98 -8.70 -0.90
C VAL A 187 4.79 -10.18 -1.20
N PHE A 188 4.35 -10.97 -0.22
CA PHE A 188 4.09 -12.41 -0.40
C PHE A 188 3.01 -12.65 -1.47
N SER A 189 1.95 -11.86 -1.48
CA SER A 189 0.86 -11.98 -2.46
C SER A 189 1.35 -11.79 -3.90
N LEU A 190 2.37 -10.96 -4.11
CA LEU A 190 2.95 -10.70 -5.43
C LEU A 190 3.67 -11.90 -6.04
N ASN A 191 3.92 -12.97 -5.28
CA ASN A 191 4.43 -14.24 -5.83
C ASN A 191 3.38 -14.97 -6.69
N VAL A 192 2.08 -14.73 -6.41
CA VAL A 192 0.95 -15.42 -7.06
C VAL A 192 0.09 -14.44 -7.85
N LEU A 193 -0.08 -13.21 -7.35
CA LEU A 193 -0.92 -12.18 -7.96
C LEU A 193 -0.09 -11.24 -8.85
N THR A 194 -0.75 -10.69 -9.86
CA THR A 194 -0.20 -9.53 -10.58
C THR A 194 -0.26 -8.29 -9.69
N ALA A 195 0.56 -7.27 -9.97
CA ALA A 195 0.50 -6.01 -9.23
C ALA A 195 -0.88 -5.33 -9.37
N ARG A 196 -1.53 -5.44 -10.54
CA ARG A 196 -2.91 -4.97 -10.77
C ARG A 196 -3.92 -5.66 -9.86
N SER A 197 -3.87 -6.99 -9.78
CA SER A 197 -4.79 -7.76 -8.92
C SER A 197 -4.59 -7.44 -7.44
N ALA A 198 -3.33 -7.36 -6.99
CA ALA A 198 -3.01 -6.95 -5.62
C ALA A 198 -3.51 -5.52 -5.34
N GLY A 199 -3.33 -4.61 -6.30
CA GLY A 199 -3.83 -3.24 -6.22
C GLY A 199 -5.35 -3.15 -6.07
N LEU A 200 -6.10 -3.92 -6.85
CA LEU A 200 -7.55 -3.99 -6.71
C LEU A 200 -7.98 -4.48 -5.31
N VAL A 201 -7.31 -5.51 -4.78
CA VAL A 201 -7.62 -6.03 -3.43
C VAL A 201 -7.36 -4.99 -2.35
N ILE A 202 -6.24 -4.23 -2.43
CA ILE A 202 -5.95 -3.16 -1.47
C ILE A 202 -7.00 -2.04 -1.54
N SER A 203 -7.64 -1.82 -2.71
CA SER A 203 -8.73 -0.87 -2.85
C SER A 203 -9.97 -1.19 -1.99
N LEU A 204 -10.00 -2.35 -1.30
CA LEU A 204 -10.98 -2.63 -0.22
C LEU A 204 -10.72 -1.85 1.07
N GLU A 205 -9.55 -1.23 1.24
CA GLU A 205 -9.18 -0.51 2.46
C GLU A 205 -10.27 0.49 2.92
N PRO A 206 -10.83 1.37 2.07
CA PRO A 206 -11.90 2.27 2.46
C PRO A 206 -13.18 1.53 2.90
N VAL A 207 -13.46 0.35 2.34
CA VAL A 207 -14.64 -0.45 2.72
C VAL A 207 -14.49 -0.97 4.14
N TYR A 208 -13.32 -1.49 4.50
CA TYR A 208 -13.03 -1.89 5.87
C TYR A 208 -13.02 -0.70 6.83
N ALA A 209 -12.48 0.45 6.40
CA ALA A 209 -12.49 1.67 7.22
C ALA A 209 -13.93 2.09 7.57
N ILE A 210 -14.87 2.05 6.62
CA ILE A 210 -16.30 2.31 6.86
C ILE A 210 -16.89 1.30 7.85
N ALA A 211 -16.62 0.01 7.66
CA ALA A 211 -17.15 -1.04 8.51
C ALA A 211 -16.68 -0.88 9.96
N PHE A 212 -15.38 -0.61 10.17
CA PHE A 212 -14.82 -0.35 11.49
C PHE A 212 -15.32 0.95 12.11
N ALA A 213 -15.46 2.03 11.32
CA ALA A 213 -16.01 3.29 11.80
C ALA A 213 -17.45 3.11 12.32
N TRP A 214 -18.25 2.31 11.62
CA TRP A 214 -19.61 1.97 12.04
C TRP A 214 -19.61 1.09 13.30
N ALA A 215 -18.84 0.01 13.30
CA ALA A 215 -18.84 -0.96 14.40
C ALA A 215 -18.23 -0.41 15.70
N LEU A 216 -17.15 0.38 15.62
CA LEU A 216 -16.39 0.84 16.79
C LEU A 216 -16.79 2.22 17.27
N PHE A 217 -17.24 3.10 16.37
CA PHE A 217 -17.52 4.50 16.68
C PHE A 217 -18.99 4.88 16.43
N ALA A 218 -19.86 3.90 16.11
CA ALA A 218 -21.28 4.11 15.80
C ALA A 218 -21.51 5.13 14.65
N GLN A 219 -20.54 5.31 13.76
CA GLN A 219 -20.63 6.19 12.61
C GLN A 219 -21.32 5.45 11.46
N ALA A 220 -22.65 5.56 11.39
CA ALA A 220 -23.42 4.90 10.35
C ALA A 220 -23.04 5.42 8.96
N PRO A 221 -22.77 4.52 7.98
CA PRO A 221 -22.43 4.93 6.62
C PRO A 221 -23.65 5.54 5.92
N THR A 222 -23.38 6.54 5.08
CA THR A 222 -24.43 7.10 4.21
C THR A 222 -24.76 6.15 3.05
N ALA A 223 -25.93 6.31 2.42
CA ALA A 223 -26.28 5.53 1.23
C ALA A 223 -25.22 5.67 0.10
N ARG A 224 -24.64 6.85 -0.04
CA ARG A 224 -23.54 7.13 -0.99
C ARG A 224 -22.30 6.29 -0.69
N MET A 225 -21.89 6.19 0.58
CA MET A 225 -20.76 5.37 1.02
C MET A 225 -21.04 3.88 0.78
N LEU A 226 -22.25 3.40 1.06
CA LEU A 226 -22.64 2.00 0.80
C LEU A 226 -22.63 1.68 -0.70
N LEU A 227 -23.11 2.58 -1.55
CA LEU A 227 -23.04 2.40 -3.00
C LEU A 227 -21.59 2.34 -3.49
N GLY A 228 -20.74 3.24 -3.01
CA GLY A 228 -19.30 3.22 -3.34
C GLY A 228 -18.62 1.93 -2.90
N ALA A 229 -18.89 1.47 -1.68
CA ALA A 229 -18.41 0.19 -1.17
C ALA A 229 -18.86 -0.99 -2.03
N ALA A 230 -20.14 -1.00 -2.44
CA ALA A 230 -20.69 -2.05 -3.31
C ALA A 230 -20.01 -2.09 -4.69
N LEU A 231 -19.69 -0.94 -5.28
CA LEU A 231 -18.95 -0.87 -6.55
C LEU A 231 -17.54 -1.44 -6.40
N ILE A 232 -16.81 -1.09 -5.33
CA ILE A 232 -15.46 -1.60 -5.06
C ILE A 232 -15.50 -3.12 -4.87
N VAL A 233 -16.36 -3.62 -3.99
CA VAL A 233 -16.51 -5.06 -3.71
C VAL A 233 -16.91 -5.81 -4.98
N GLY A 234 -17.87 -5.28 -5.73
CA GLY A 234 -18.31 -5.88 -7.00
C GLY A 234 -17.18 -5.99 -8.01
N ALA A 235 -16.38 -4.94 -8.17
CA ALA A 235 -15.22 -4.96 -9.06
C ALA A 235 -14.19 -6.01 -8.64
N ILE A 236 -13.94 -6.18 -7.34
CA ILE A 236 -12.98 -7.18 -6.84
C ILE A 236 -13.50 -8.60 -7.04
N ILE A 237 -14.78 -8.85 -6.76
CA ILE A 237 -15.39 -10.16 -7.02
C ILE A 237 -15.30 -10.49 -8.53
N MET A 238 -15.65 -9.55 -9.39
CA MET A 238 -15.54 -9.73 -10.85
C MET A 238 -14.09 -10.01 -11.28
N SER A 239 -13.11 -9.35 -10.66
CA SER A 239 -11.69 -9.61 -10.92
C SER A 239 -11.28 -11.03 -10.48
N GLY A 240 -11.74 -11.49 -9.31
CA GLY A 240 -11.42 -12.80 -8.76
C GLY A 240 -12.06 -13.97 -9.51
N LEU A 241 -13.25 -13.76 -10.10
CA LEU A 241 -13.95 -14.78 -10.89
C LEU A 241 -13.29 -15.01 -12.26
N ARG A 242 -12.42 -14.12 -12.72
CA ARG A 242 -11.67 -14.32 -13.97
C ARG A 242 -10.53 -15.31 -13.74
N LYS A 243 -10.44 -16.33 -14.60
CA LYS A 243 -9.26 -17.20 -14.65
C LYS A 243 -8.03 -16.30 -14.84
N SER A 244 -7.14 -16.30 -13.88
CA SER A 244 -5.85 -15.62 -13.98
C SER A 244 -5.13 -16.19 -15.19
N SER A 245 -4.86 -15.39 -16.23
CA SER A 245 -3.86 -15.78 -17.21
C SER A 245 -2.56 -16.02 -16.47
N PRO A 246 -1.85 -17.14 -16.71
CA PRO A 246 -0.59 -17.39 -16.04
C PRO A 246 0.33 -16.19 -16.23
N ALA A 247 0.98 -15.75 -15.15
CA ALA A 247 2.00 -14.74 -15.25
C ALA A 247 3.04 -15.15 -16.29
N PRO A 248 3.50 -14.27 -17.19
CA PRO A 248 4.58 -14.58 -18.10
C PRO A 248 5.76 -15.09 -17.28
N GLN A 249 6.13 -16.34 -17.48
CA GLN A 249 7.37 -16.88 -16.92
C GLN A 249 8.50 -16.06 -17.55
N SER A 250 9.26 -15.35 -16.71
CA SER A 250 10.48 -14.67 -17.14
C SER A 250 11.45 -15.72 -17.69
N VAL A 251 11.67 -15.67 -18.99
CA VAL A 251 12.79 -16.34 -19.67
C VAL A 251 14.07 -15.62 -19.29
#